data_504996de55309d5d7a3aa15249d0c7d4
#
_entry.id   504996de55309d5d7a3aa15249d0c7d4
#
_cell.length_a   1.000
_cell.length_b   1.000
_cell.length_c   1.000
_cell.angle_alpha   90.00
_cell.angle_beta   90.00
_cell.angle_gamma   90.00
#
_symmetry.space_group_name_H-M   'P 1'
#
loop_
_entity.id
_entity.type
_entity.pdbx_description
1 polymer ?
#
loop_
_entity_poly.entity_id
_entity_poly.type
_entity_poly.pdbx_seq_one_letter_code
_entity_poly.pdbx_strand_id
1 'polypeptide(L)'
;VTGVQTCALPIYLSIITGSPGTGKTTVLKTILEVYRRLHPQGEIALMAPTGRASRRMAESTGVDKAKTLHSILGLASEEDEIKRNNTQEPLSADLIIVDEFSMVDMWLANKFFSRIKGGARVILVGDPDQLPSVGAGNVFRELIDCGLITVTVLDQIFRQSKDSLIAYNAKFINEGNTKLYYG
;
A
#
# COMPACT_ATOMS: atom_id res chain seq x y z
N VAL A 1 19.49 -18.76 31.15
CA VAL A 1 19.13 -17.81 30.08
C VAL A 1 18.41 -18.62 29.02
N THR A 2 17.08 -18.75 29.14
CA THR A 2 16.23 -19.42 28.17
C THR A 2 15.93 -18.43 27.07
N GLY A 3 16.59 -18.61 25.92
CA GLY A 3 16.23 -17.89 24.70
C GLY A 3 14.84 -18.34 24.26
N VAL A 4 13.87 -17.44 24.41
CA VAL A 4 12.58 -17.57 23.73
C VAL A 4 12.83 -17.31 22.27
N GLN A 5 13.05 -18.37 21.51
CA GLN A 5 12.94 -18.32 20.05
C GLN A 5 11.46 -18.12 19.74
N THR A 6 11.02 -16.87 19.63
CA THR A 6 9.78 -16.53 18.96
C THR A 6 9.95 -16.94 17.50
N CYS A 7 9.41 -18.08 17.15
CA CYS A 7 9.28 -18.50 15.76
C CYS A 7 8.23 -17.59 15.11
N ALA A 8 8.63 -16.36 14.78
CA ALA A 8 7.80 -15.45 14.04
C ALA A 8 7.57 -16.10 12.67
N LEU A 9 6.34 -16.46 12.37
CA LEU A 9 5.98 -16.92 11.02
C LEU A 9 6.33 -15.81 10.02
N PRO A 10 6.94 -16.13 8.87
CA PRO A 10 7.36 -15.13 7.93
C PRO A 10 6.15 -14.33 7.42
N ILE A 11 6.30 -13.02 7.32
CA ILE A 11 5.38 -12.15 6.60
C ILE A 11 5.81 -12.14 5.14
N TYR A 12 4.89 -12.45 4.22
CA TYR A 12 5.16 -12.38 2.79
C TYR A 12 4.88 -10.95 2.30
N LEU A 13 5.92 -10.14 2.18
CA LEU A 13 5.84 -8.76 1.76
C LEU A 13 6.26 -8.61 0.30
N SER A 14 5.45 -7.90 -0.48
CA SER A 14 5.77 -7.50 -1.85
C SER A 14 5.33 -6.06 -2.11
N ILE A 15 5.97 -5.41 -3.07
CA ILE A 15 5.70 -4.03 -3.46
C ILE A 15 5.30 -3.99 -4.93
N ILE A 16 4.26 -3.21 -5.25
CA ILE A 16 3.89 -2.85 -6.61
C ILE A 16 4.03 -1.35 -6.75
N THR A 17 4.90 -0.91 -7.65
CA THR A 17 5.14 0.50 -7.89
C THR A 17 4.91 0.86 -9.34
N GLY A 18 4.62 2.13 -9.60
CA GLY A 18 4.43 2.67 -10.95
C GLY A 18 3.76 4.03 -10.93
N SER A 19 4.02 4.81 -11.96
CA SER A 19 3.45 6.14 -12.13
C SER A 19 1.93 6.13 -12.30
N PRO A 20 1.24 7.25 -12.18
CA PRO A 20 -0.19 7.35 -12.48
C PRO A 20 -0.52 6.84 -13.89
N GLY A 21 -1.55 6.00 -14.02
CA GLY A 21 -1.98 5.48 -15.32
C GLY A 21 -1.28 4.19 -15.79
N THR A 22 -0.38 3.62 -15.01
CA THR A 22 0.32 2.35 -15.33
C THR A 22 -0.52 1.10 -15.05
N GLY A 23 -1.77 1.24 -14.62
CA GLY A 23 -2.66 0.10 -14.43
C GLY A 23 -2.57 -0.58 -13.06
N LYS A 24 -1.99 0.06 -12.04
CA LYS A 24 -1.93 -0.47 -10.67
C LYS A 24 -3.26 -1.05 -10.21
N THR A 25 -4.35 -0.31 -10.38
CA THR A 25 -5.70 -0.74 -10.00
C THR A 25 -6.17 -1.99 -10.73
N THR A 26 -5.85 -2.12 -12.03
CA THR A 26 -6.19 -3.32 -12.82
C THR A 26 -5.44 -4.54 -12.31
N VAL A 27 -4.17 -4.39 -12.02
CA VAL A 27 -3.35 -5.45 -11.41
C VAL A 27 -3.91 -5.88 -10.06
N LEU A 28 -4.30 -4.92 -9.21
CA LEU A 28 -4.92 -5.21 -7.92
C LEU A 28 -6.23 -6.00 -8.05
N LYS A 29 -7.11 -5.65 -9.00
CA LYS A 29 -8.32 -6.42 -9.29
C LYS A 29 -8.00 -7.87 -9.62
N THR A 30 -7.06 -8.06 -10.53
CA THR A 30 -6.65 -9.41 -10.96
C THR A 30 -6.08 -10.21 -9.78
N ILE A 31 -5.23 -9.60 -8.95
CA ILE A 31 -4.70 -10.25 -7.74
C ILE A 31 -5.83 -10.67 -6.80
N LEU A 32 -6.80 -9.79 -6.55
CA LEU A 32 -7.94 -10.09 -5.69
C LEU A 32 -8.81 -11.23 -6.23
N GLU A 33 -9.09 -11.25 -7.53
CA GLU A 33 -9.85 -12.31 -8.16
C GLU A 33 -9.12 -13.65 -8.07
N VAL A 34 -7.84 -13.69 -8.38
CA VAL A 34 -7.01 -14.90 -8.27
C VAL A 34 -6.95 -15.37 -6.82
N TYR A 35 -6.69 -14.45 -5.88
CA TYR A 35 -6.61 -14.80 -4.47
C TYR A 35 -7.91 -15.41 -3.94
N ARG A 36 -9.06 -14.83 -4.26
CA ARG A 36 -10.37 -15.35 -3.85
C ARG A 36 -10.65 -16.75 -4.41
N ARG A 37 -10.21 -17.05 -5.63
CA ARG A 37 -10.35 -18.39 -6.23
C ARG A 37 -9.48 -19.42 -5.53
N LEU A 38 -8.25 -19.03 -5.17
CA LEU A 38 -7.30 -19.95 -4.51
C LEU A 38 -7.57 -20.09 -3.01
N HIS A 39 -8.12 -19.06 -2.38
CA HIS A 39 -8.37 -18.97 -0.93
C HIS A 39 -9.81 -18.49 -0.67
N PRO A 40 -10.85 -19.34 -0.92
CA PRO A 40 -12.26 -18.91 -0.80
C PRO A 40 -12.66 -18.49 0.61
N GLN A 41 -11.96 -18.96 1.63
CA GLN A 41 -12.17 -18.61 3.05
C GLN A 41 -11.15 -17.60 3.58
N GLY A 42 -10.22 -17.14 2.74
CA GLY A 42 -9.17 -16.22 3.14
C GLY A 42 -9.72 -14.81 3.38
N GLU A 43 -9.39 -14.23 4.51
CA GLU A 43 -9.76 -12.86 4.84
C GLU A 43 -8.88 -11.85 4.10
N ILE A 44 -9.52 -10.86 3.47
CA ILE A 44 -8.84 -9.81 2.71
C ILE A 44 -9.10 -8.46 3.38
N ALA A 45 -8.05 -7.69 3.63
CA ALA A 45 -8.14 -6.31 4.08
C ALA A 45 -7.56 -5.37 3.03
N LEU A 46 -8.38 -4.41 2.59
CA LEU A 46 -7.97 -3.32 1.70
C LEU A 46 -7.85 -2.03 2.50
N MET A 47 -6.72 -1.37 2.38
CA MET A 47 -6.38 -0.20 3.17
C MET A 47 -5.77 0.91 2.32
N ALA A 48 -5.92 2.15 2.79
CA ALA A 48 -5.21 3.30 2.23
C ALA A 48 -4.96 4.33 3.34
N PRO A 49 -3.99 5.25 3.19
CA PRO A 49 -3.72 6.26 4.22
C PRO A 49 -4.83 7.28 4.37
N THR A 50 -5.60 7.57 3.31
CA THR A 50 -6.66 8.59 3.32
C THR A 50 -8.03 8.03 2.99
N GLY A 51 -9.10 8.69 3.49
CA GLY A 51 -10.49 8.30 3.19
C GLY A 51 -10.84 8.41 1.70
N ARG A 52 -10.23 9.35 0.97
CA ARG A 52 -10.42 9.48 -0.48
C ARG A 52 -9.79 8.29 -1.22
N ALA A 53 -8.58 7.92 -0.86
CA ALA A 53 -7.88 6.78 -1.46
C ALA A 53 -8.61 5.46 -1.16
N SER A 54 -9.09 5.25 0.09
CA SER A 54 -9.83 4.04 0.44
C SER A 54 -11.16 3.92 -0.33
N ARG A 55 -11.90 5.01 -0.53
CA ARG A 55 -13.12 5.00 -1.36
C ARG A 55 -12.82 4.65 -2.82
N ARG A 56 -11.80 5.29 -3.43
CA ARG A 56 -11.36 4.99 -4.80
C ARG A 56 -10.93 3.52 -4.94
N MET A 57 -10.24 3.00 -3.94
CA MET A 57 -9.83 1.59 -3.91
C MET A 57 -11.07 0.67 -3.86
N ALA A 58 -12.05 0.94 -3.01
CA ALA A 58 -13.31 0.19 -2.93
C ALA A 58 -14.07 0.21 -4.27
N GLU A 59 -14.32 1.39 -4.83
CA GLU A 59 -15.01 1.56 -6.11
C GLU A 59 -14.29 0.82 -7.25
N SER A 60 -12.97 0.95 -7.29
CA SER A 60 -12.17 0.39 -8.36
C SER A 60 -12.00 -1.12 -8.29
N THR A 61 -11.97 -1.71 -7.09
CA THR A 61 -11.80 -3.16 -6.90
C THR A 61 -13.11 -3.91 -6.78
N GLY A 62 -14.25 -3.21 -6.67
CA GLY A 62 -15.56 -3.82 -6.42
C GLY A 62 -15.66 -4.49 -5.03
N VAL A 63 -14.85 -4.05 -4.08
CA VAL A 63 -14.86 -4.54 -2.69
C VAL A 63 -15.51 -3.49 -1.82
N ASP A 64 -16.63 -3.80 -1.20
CA ASP A 64 -17.47 -2.86 -0.46
C ASP A 64 -16.80 -2.19 0.76
N LYS A 65 -15.64 -2.67 1.21
CA LYS A 65 -15.03 -2.24 2.48
C LYS A 65 -13.51 -2.07 2.39
N ALA A 66 -13.05 -1.06 1.67
CA ALA A 66 -11.70 -0.54 1.91
C ALA A 66 -11.76 0.51 3.03
N LYS A 67 -10.82 0.46 3.97
CA LYS A 67 -10.79 1.35 5.15
C LYS A 67 -9.49 2.17 5.17
N THR A 68 -9.46 3.23 5.98
CA THR A 68 -8.20 3.92 6.22
C THR A 68 -7.33 3.14 7.20
N LEU A 69 -6.01 3.26 7.05
CA LEU A 69 -5.04 2.69 8.00
C LEU A 69 -5.38 3.13 9.44
N HIS A 70 -5.63 4.42 9.67
CA HIS A 70 -6.02 4.94 10.97
C HIS A 70 -7.26 4.24 11.55
N SER A 71 -8.30 4.04 10.73
CA SER A 71 -9.52 3.37 11.17
C SER A 71 -9.29 1.90 11.55
N ILE A 72 -8.52 1.15 10.73
CA ILE A 72 -8.25 -0.27 11.00
C ILE A 72 -7.34 -0.44 12.22
N LEU A 73 -6.36 0.45 12.37
CA LEU A 73 -5.45 0.42 13.51
C LEU A 73 -6.07 1.00 14.79
N GLY A 74 -7.28 1.56 14.68
CA GLY A 74 -7.97 2.16 15.79
C GLY A 74 -7.40 3.50 16.26
N LEU A 75 -6.76 4.24 15.37
CA LEU A 75 -6.09 5.52 15.66
C LEU A 75 -6.98 6.73 15.34
N ALA A 76 -8.32 6.55 15.30
CA ALA A 76 -9.25 7.57 14.81
C ALA A 76 -9.55 8.70 15.84
N SER A 77 -9.19 8.54 17.12
CA SER A 77 -9.33 9.58 18.14
C SER A 77 -8.24 9.50 19.20
N GLU A 78 -7.83 10.66 19.73
CA GLU A 78 -6.81 10.74 20.82
C GLU A 78 -7.24 9.99 22.08
N GLU A 79 -8.53 9.97 22.43
CA GLU A 79 -9.07 9.21 23.57
C GLU A 79 -8.98 7.69 23.35
N ASP A 80 -9.03 7.24 22.11
CA ASP A 80 -8.88 5.84 21.75
C ASP A 80 -7.41 5.39 21.80
N GLU A 81 -6.44 6.29 21.62
CA GLU A 81 -5.01 5.97 21.72
C GLU A 81 -4.62 5.45 23.10
N ILE A 82 -5.15 6.07 24.17
CA ILE A 82 -4.84 5.71 25.55
C ILE A 82 -5.47 4.36 25.92
N LYS A 83 -6.67 4.09 25.44
CA LYS A 83 -7.38 2.83 25.73
C LYS A 83 -6.91 1.63 24.91
N ARG A 84 -6.38 1.87 23.68
CA ARG A 84 -5.99 0.82 22.72
C ARG A 84 -4.51 0.51 22.66
N ASN A 85 -3.65 1.29 23.32
CA ASN A 85 -2.26 0.91 23.52
C ASN A 85 -2.10 -0.43 24.30
N ASN A 86 -3.17 -0.94 24.88
CA ASN A 86 -3.20 -2.21 25.61
C ASN A 86 -3.77 -3.40 24.81
N THR A 87 -4.39 -3.20 23.64
CA THR A 87 -4.91 -4.29 22.81
C THR A 87 -4.20 -4.32 21.46
N GLN A 88 -3.02 -4.89 21.45
CA GLN A 88 -2.24 -5.14 20.24
C GLN A 88 -2.70 -6.44 19.54
N GLU A 89 -4.00 -6.60 19.34
CA GLU A 89 -4.47 -7.76 18.59
C GLU A 89 -4.01 -7.68 17.12
N PRO A 90 -3.41 -8.75 16.61
CA PRO A 90 -3.04 -8.81 15.19
C PRO A 90 -4.25 -8.63 14.27
N LEU A 91 -4.03 -8.07 13.08
CA LEU A 91 -5.05 -8.03 12.04
C LEU A 91 -5.41 -9.46 11.61
N SER A 92 -6.71 -9.78 11.53
CA SER A 92 -7.18 -11.12 11.17
C SER A 92 -6.91 -11.50 9.72
N ALA A 93 -6.73 -10.52 8.84
CA ALA A 93 -6.62 -10.72 7.39
C ALA A 93 -5.42 -11.59 6.99
N ASP A 94 -5.65 -12.46 6.01
CA ASP A 94 -4.64 -13.33 5.39
C ASP A 94 -3.93 -12.64 4.21
N LEU A 95 -4.65 -11.75 3.52
CA LEU A 95 -4.12 -10.86 2.50
C LEU A 95 -4.42 -9.42 2.88
N ILE A 96 -3.39 -8.61 2.95
CA ILE A 96 -3.47 -7.18 3.24
C ILE A 96 -2.93 -6.43 2.03
N ILE A 97 -3.71 -5.51 1.48
CA ILE A 97 -3.27 -4.61 0.40
C ILE A 97 -3.40 -3.19 0.89
N VAL A 98 -2.30 -2.44 0.82
CA VAL A 98 -2.27 -1.03 1.17
C VAL A 98 -1.93 -0.21 -0.06
N ASP A 99 -2.88 0.58 -0.54
CA ASP A 99 -2.67 1.50 -1.67
C ASP A 99 -2.18 2.88 -1.18
N GLU A 100 -1.53 3.63 -2.06
CA GLU A 100 -0.92 4.95 -1.79
C GLU A 100 0.06 4.90 -0.60
N PHE A 101 0.82 3.81 -0.46
CA PHE A 101 1.73 3.62 0.68
C PHE A 101 2.87 4.65 0.73
N SER A 102 3.18 5.33 -0.36
CA SER A 102 4.12 6.46 -0.40
C SER A 102 3.76 7.60 0.57
N MET A 103 2.48 7.71 0.95
CA MET A 103 1.99 8.71 1.92
C MET A 103 2.09 8.26 3.39
N VAL A 104 2.57 7.04 3.65
CA VAL A 104 2.66 6.47 5.00
C VAL A 104 4.00 6.84 5.63
N ASP A 105 3.95 7.53 6.77
CA ASP A 105 5.13 7.90 7.54
C ASP A 105 5.65 6.75 8.41
N MET A 106 6.80 6.98 9.06
CA MET A 106 7.47 5.98 9.90
C MET A 106 6.61 5.55 11.10
N TRP A 107 5.89 6.48 11.72
CA TRP A 107 5.05 6.18 12.89
C TRP A 107 3.88 5.27 12.50
N LEU A 108 3.14 5.64 11.44
CA LEU A 108 2.00 4.86 10.94
C LEU A 108 2.44 3.50 10.39
N ALA A 109 3.58 3.45 9.69
CA ALA A 109 4.18 2.22 9.22
C ALA A 109 4.54 1.27 10.38
N ASN A 110 5.15 1.78 11.44
CA ASN A 110 5.47 0.99 12.63
C ASN A 110 4.20 0.40 13.27
N LYS A 111 3.15 1.22 13.46
CA LYS A 111 1.86 0.76 13.97
C LYS A 111 1.22 -0.30 13.07
N PHE A 112 1.33 -0.14 11.77
CA PHE A 112 0.82 -1.10 10.79
C PHE A 112 1.56 -2.43 10.84
N PHE A 113 2.89 -2.41 10.69
CA PHE A 113 3.68 -3.64 10.66
C PHE A 113 3.63 -4.42 11.97
N SER A 114 3.53 -3.75 13.13
CA SER A 114 3.40 -4.40 14.42
C SER A 114 2.07 -5.17 14.61
N ARG A 115 1.07 -4.90 13.76
CA ARG A 115 -0.26 -5.55 13.82
C ARG A 115 -0.45 -6.66 12.77
N ILE A 116 0.53 -6.93 11.93
CA ILE A 116 0.44 -7.98 10.92
C ILE A 116 0.65 -9.34 11.59
N LYS A 117 -0.31 -10.25 11.41
CA LYS A 117 -0.16 -11.62 11.91
C LYS A 117 0.89 -12.40 11.11
N GLY A 118 1.56 -13.33 11.75
CA GLY A 118 2.46 -14.25 11.08
C GLY A 118 1.76 -15.06 9.98
N GLY A 119 2.41 -15.23 8.83
CA GLY A 119 1.86 -15.92 7.66
C GLY A 119 0.97 -15.08 6.77
N ALA A 120 0.64 -13.84 7.14
CA ALA A 120 -0.12 -12.94 6.28
C ALA A 120 0.70 -12.51 5.04
N ARG A 121 0.00 -12.32 3.93
CA ARG A 121 0.54 -11.73 2.70
C ARG A 121 0.24 -10.25 2.68
N VAL A 122 1.26 -9.44 2.44
CA VAL A 122 1.15 -7.98 2.41
C VAL A 122 1.62 -7.46 1.05
N ILE A 123 0.78 -6.66 0.41
CA ILE A 123 1.11 -5.97 -0.84
C ILE A 123 1.02 -4.48 -0.58
N LEU A 124 2.14 -3.79 -0.70
CA LEU A 124 2.21 -2.34 -0.64
C LEU A 124 2.20 -1.78 -2.05
N VAL A 125 1.31 -0.83 -2.31
CA VAL A 125 1.15 -0.21 -3.62
C VAL A 125 1.37 1.29 -3.49
N GLY A 126 2.12 1.86 -4.41
CA GLY A 126 2.40 3.30 -4.38
C GLY A 126 3.24 3.75 -5.56
N ASP A 127 3.65 4.99 -5.49
CA ASP A 127 4.53 5.62 -6.45
C ASP A 127 5.62 6.39 -5.67
N PRO A 128 6.88 5.94 -5.71
CA PRO A 128 7.96 6.56 -4.94
C PRO A 128 8.30 7.98 -5.41
N ASP A 129 7.85 8.36 -6.61
CA ASP A 129 8.08 9.69 -7.19
C ASP A 129 6.95 10.69 -6.89
N GLN A 130 5.85 10.23 -6.26
CA GLN A 130 4.82 11.12 -5.73
C GLN A 130 5.27 11.77 -4.42
N LEU A 131 4.47 12.77 -3.97
CA LEU A 131 4.74 13.47 -2.72
C LEU A 131 4.87 12.45 -1.57
N PRO A 132 5.96 12.54 -0.79
CA PRO A 132 6.15 11.68 0.37
C PRO A 132 5.13 12.00 1.47
N SER A 133 5.16 11.21 2.54
CA SER A 133 4.37 11.46 3.74
C SER A 133 4.67 12.86 4.33
N VAL A 134 3.66 13.44 4.98
CA VAL A 134 3.83 14.70 5.74
C VAL A 134 4.64 14.45 7.02
N GLY A 135 4.51 13.27 7.62
CA GLY A 135 5.27 12.84 8.78
C GLY A 135 6.70 12.41 8.43
N ALA A 136 7.50 12.16 9.45
CA ALA A 136 8.91 11.79 9.29
C ALA A 136 9.09 10.42 8.61
N GLY A 137 10.09 10.33 7.73
CA GLY A 137 10.53 9.11 7.05
C GLY A 137 9.88 8.90 5.68
N ASN A 138 10.66 8.31 4.77
CA ASN A 138 10.20 7.89 3.44
C ASN A 138 10.21 6.36 3.37
N VAL A 139 9.32 5.75 4.16
CA VAL A 139 9.30 4.29 4.38
C VAL A 139 9.16 3.53 3.08
N PHE A 140 8.31 3.99 2.16
CA PHE A 140 8.07 3.27 0.91
C PHE A 140 9.32 3.20 0.04
N ARG A 141 10.04 4.32 -0.10
CA ARG A 141 11.31 4.36 -0.85
C ARG A 141 12.39 3.52 -0.17
N GLU A 142 12.53 3.63 1.14
CA GLU A 142 13.49 2.83 1.92
C GLU A 142 13.25 1.32 1.78
N LEU A 143 11.99 0.89 1.76
CA LEU A 143 11.63 -0.52 1.53
C LEU A 143 11.95 -0.97 0.11
N ILE A 144 11.83 -0.10 -0.90
CA ILE A 144 12.23 -0.40 -2.29
C ILE A 144 13.75 -0.51 -2.37
N ASP A 145 14.46 0.47 -1.82
CA ASP A 145 15.92 0.60 -1.95
C ASP A 145 16.69 -0.43 -1.13
N CYS A 146 16.08 -1.02 -0.08
CA CYS A 146 16.73 -2.06 0.72
C CYS A 146 17.06 -3.35 -0.05
N GLY A 147 16.44 -3.59 -1.21
CA GLY A 147 16.70 -4.73 -2.08
C GLY A 147 16.31 -6.11 -1.51
N LEU A 148 15.68 -6.17 -0.34
CA LEU A 148 15.29 -7.44 0.32
C LEU A 148 13.84 -7.83 0.01
N ILE A 149 13.05 -6.94 -0.55
CA ILE A 149 11.63 -7.13 -0.82
C ILE A 149 11.42 -7.26 -2.33
N THR A 150 10.54 -8.16 -2.74
CA THR A 150 10.16 -8.28 -4.15
C THR A 150 9.40 -7.03 -4.59
N VAL A 151 9.94 -6.33 -5.57
CA VAL A 151 9.36 -5.11 -6.14
C VAL A 151 8.94 -5.39 -7.59
N THR A 152 7.69 -5.13 -7.91
CA THR A 152 7.15 -5.17 -9.27
C THR A 152 6.93 -3.74 -9.74
N VAL A 153 7.66 -3.33 -10.79
CA VAL A 153 7.55 -2.00 -11.39
C VAL A 153 6.62 -2.06 -12.58
N LEU A 154 5.58 -1.22 -12.58
CA LEU A 154 4.69 -1.03 -13.71
C LEU A 154 5.14 0.23 -14.46
N ASP A 155 5.80 0.06 -15.58
CA ASP A 155 6.44 1.12 -16.36
C ASP A 155 5.65 1.54 -17.62
N GLN A 156 4.66 0.73 -18.03
CA GLN A 156 3.87 1.01 -19.22
C GLN A 156 2.64 1.86 -18.89
N ILE A 157 2.51 2.99 -19.58
CA ILE A 157 1.36 3.88 -19.47
C ILE A 157 0.29 3.46 -20.47
N PHE A 158 -0.85 2.95 -19.99
CA PHE A 158 -1.92 2.42 -20.85
C PHE A 158 -3.03 3.43 -21.20
N ARG A 159 -2.96 4.66 -20.73
CA ARG A 159 -4.02 5.65 -20.96
C ARG A 159 -3.97 6.26 -22.36
N GLN A 160 -5.01 6.01 -23.14
CA GLN A 160 -5.24 6.58 -24.47
C GLN A 160 -6.03 7.90 -24.46
N SER A 161 -6.06 8.67 -23.38
CA SER A 161 -6.83 9.91 -23.27
C SER A 161 -5.94 11.16 -23.13
N LYS A 162 -6.57 12.34 -23.22
CA LYS A 162 -5.89 13.65 -23.00
C LYS A 162 -5.09 13.71 -21.69
N ASP A 163 -5.48 12.90 -20.69
CA ASP A 163 -4.73 12.73 -19.44
C ASP A 163 -3.37 12.02 -19.62
N SER A 164 -3.14 11.36 -20.76
CA SER A 164 -1.85 10.71 -21.06
C SER A 164 -0.72 11.71 -21.22
N LEU A 165 -1.01 12.91 -21.74
CA LEU A 165 0.00 13.97 -21.92
C LEU A 165 0.50 14.46 -20.56
N ILE A 166 -0.38 14.56 -19.55
CA ILE A 166 0.01 14.93 -18.18
C ILE A 166 0.92 13.86 -17.59
N ALA A 167 0.55 12.61 -17.71
CA ALA A 167 1.36 11.49 -17.19
C ALA A 167 2.70 11.36 -17.94
N TYR A 168 2.68 11.56 -19.27
CA TYR A 168 3.88 11.61 -20.09
C TYR A 168 4.82 12.73 -19.67
N ASN A 169 4.29 13.94 -19.57
CA ASN A 169 5.08 15.11 -19.18
C ASN A 169 5.61 14.98 -17.76
N ALA A 170 4.84 14.43 -16.82
CA ALA A 170 5.31 14.16 -15.46
C ALA A 170 6.50 13.19 -15.45
N LYS A 171 6.47 12.13 -16.26
CA LYS A 171 7.59 11.19 -16.42
C LYS A 171 8.83 11.90 -16.98
N PHE A 172 8.68 12.71 -18.03
CA PHE A 172 9.79 13.48 -18.59
C PHE A 172 10.41 14.45 -17.60
N ILE A 173 9.59 15.11 -16.77
CA ILE A 173 10.08 16.02 -15.72
C ILE A 173 10.89 15.23 -14.67
N ASN A 174 10.41 14.08 -14.23
CA ASN A 174 11.11 13.21 -13.28
C ASN A 174 12.46 12.70 -13.82
N GLU A 175 12.52 12.47 -15.14
CA GLU A 175 13.75 12.06 -15.83
C GLU A 175 14.69 13.26 -16.13
N GLY A 176 14.35 14.47 -15.67
CA GLY A 176 15.13 15.69 -15.91
C GLY A 176 14.99 16.27 -17.32
N ASN A 177 14.01 15.81 -18.09
CA ASN A 177 13.76 16.29 -19.45
C ASN A 177 12.91 17.57 -19.41
N THR A 178 13.36 18.60 -20.12
CA THR A 178 12.67 19.92 -20.20
C THR A 178 11.74 20.04 -21.39
N LYS A 179 11.75 19.09 -22.33
CA LYS A 179 10.88 19.10 -23.50
C LYS A 179 9.53 18.51 -23.14
N LEU A 180 8.52 19.35 -22.96
CA LEU A 180 7.15 18.96 -22.69
C LEU A 180 6.36 18.85 -24.00
N TYR A 181 5.44 17.90 -24.08
CA TYR A 181 4.49 17.76 -25.18
C TYR A 181 3.25 18.61 -24.88
N TYR A 182 2.90 19.48 -25.83
CA TYR A 182 1.67 20.28 -25.79
C TYR A 182 0.75 19.72 -26.88
N GLY A 183 -0.46 19.31 -26.47
CA GLY A 183 -1.49 18.84 -27.41
C GLY A 183 -2.18 19.98 -28.14
#